data_1f9de31473a2220d02cf19c40bf9febf
#
_entry.id   1f9de31473a2220d02cf19c40bf9febf
#
_cell.length_a   1.000
_cell.length_b   1.000
_cell.length_c   1.000
_cell.angle_alpha   90.00
_cell.angle_beta   90.00
_cell.angle_gamma   90.00
#
_symmetry.space_group_name_H-M   'P 1'
#
loop_
_entity.id
_entity.type
_entity.pdbx_description
1 polymer ?
#
loop_
_entity_poly.entity_id
_entity_poly.type
_entity_poly.pdbx_seq_one_letter_code
_entity_poly.pdbx_strand_id
1 'polypeptide(L)'
;TLLLECFDCTNGATGRNHGLLHSGARYAVTDEESARECNEENMLLRKIASHCVEETDGLFITLPDDDLAYQAKFVEACTAAGIRADIIDPKEAKILEPAVNPSLIGAVRVPDGAVDPFRLTMANALDAKIHGAELLTYHEVTNLIIENGVVLGVEALDHKTKEVKKFYANITINAAGIWGHNVAEKAGVAVKMFPAKGALLVYGHRVNNMVINRC
;
A
#
# COMPACT_ATOMS: atom_id res chain seq x y z
N THR A 1 13.56 12.61 -15.59
CA THR A 1 13.65 11.48 -14.62
C THR A 1 13.70 10.17 -15.38
N LEU A 2 14.56 9.24 -14.93
CA LEU A 2 14.62 7.87 -15.43
C LEU A 2 14.31 6.93 -14.26
N LEU A 3 13.41 5.97 -14.45
CA LEU A 3 13.10 4.90 -13.52
C LEU A 3 13.56 3.57 -14.11
N LEU A 4 14.35 2.83 -13.35
CA LEU A 4 14.80 1.47 -13.70
C LEU A 4 14.06 0.47 -12.82
N GLU A 5 13.42 -0.52 -13.45
CA GLU A 5 12.73 -1.62 -12.78
C GLU A 5 13.34 -2.95 -13.23
N CYS A 6 13.71 -3.78 -12.25
CA CYS A 6 14.41 -5.04 -12.50
C CYS A 6 13.60 -6.04 -13.35
N PHE A 7 12.28 -6.06 -13.16
CA PHE A 7 11.38 -6.95 -13.90
C PHE A 7 10.29 -6.15 -14.60
N ASP A 8 9.05 -6.60 -14.53
CA ASP A 8 7.89 -5.83 -14.94
C ASP A 8 7.37 -5.00 -13.77
N CYS A 9 6.60 -3.96 -14.06
CA CYS A 9 5.94 -3.17 -13.03
C CYS A 9 5.13 -4.07 -12.10
N THR A 10 5.12 -3.72 -10.82
CA THR A 10 4.36 -4.44 -9.78
C THR A 10 4.87 -5.85 -9.43
N ASN A 11 6.00 -6.29 -9.96
CA ASN A 11 6.53 -7.62 -9.65
C ASN A 11 6.99 -7.80 -8.20
N GLY A 12 7.25 -6.70 -7.49
CA GLY A 12 7.61 -6.68 -6.06
C GLY A 12 6.40 -6.66 -5.12
N ALA A 13 6.57 -6.03 -3.94
CA ALA A 13 5.52 -5.88 -2.92
C ALA A 13 4.28 -5.12 -3.43
N THR A 14 4.46 -4.22 -4.38
CA THR A 14 3.38 -3.43 -4.98
C THR A 14 2.28 -4.30 -5.61
N GLY A 15 2.62 -5.42 -6.24
CA GLY A 15 1.64 -6.37 -6.78
C GLY A 15 1.32 -7.54 -5.86
N ARG A 16 1.84 -7.54 -4.63
CA ARG A 16 1.69 -8.63 -3.65
C ARG A 16 1.12 -8.13 -2.32
N ASN A 17 0.22 -7.19 -2.40
CA ASN A 17 -0.55 -6.68 -1.26
C ASN A 17 -2.03 -7.10 -1.39
N HIS A 18 -2.81 -6.83 -0.36
CA HIS A 18 -4.24 -7.21 -0.32
C HIS A 18 -5.17 -6.27 -1.11
N GLY A 19 -4.66 -5.19 -1.72
CA GLY A 19 -5.48 -4.25 -2.49
C GLY A 19 -6.51 -3.49 -1.66
N LEU A 20 -6.26 -3.27 -0.37
CA LEU A 20 -7.17 -2.52 0.49
C LEU A 20 -6.67 -1.08 0.66
N LEU A 21 -7.58 -0.14 0.50
CA LEU A 21 -7.38 1.28 0.77
C LEU A 21 -7.95 1.58 2.15
N HIS A 22 -7.10 1.43 3.17
CA HIS A 22 -7.50 1.67 4.55
C HIS A 22 -7.68 3.17 4.85
N SER A 23 -8.69 3.48 5.67
CA SER A 23 -8.94 4.81 6.22
C SER A 23 -8.00 5.19 7.37
N GLY A 24 -7.15 4.28 7.82
CA GLY A 24 -6.33 4.44 9.02
C GLY A 24 -7.01 3.99 10.32
N ALA A 25 -8.30 3.65 10.30
CA ALA A 25 -9.07 3.28 11.49
C ALA A 25 -8.39 2.20 12.35
N ARG A 26 -7.72 1.22 11.73
CA ARG A 26 -6.99 0.17 12.46
C ARG A 26 -5.84 0.67 13.34
N TYR A 27 -5.35 1.87 13.10
CA TYR A 27 -4.28 2.49 13.88
C TYR A 27 -4.80 3.49 14.92
N ALA A 28 -6.06 3.95 14.79
CA ALA A 28 -6.60 5.09 15.53
C ALA A 28 -6.38 5.01 17.05
N VAL A 29 -6.50 3.82 17.66
CA VAL A 29 -6.35 3.63 19.10
C VAL A 29 -4.88 3.56 19.55
N THR A 30 -3.97 3.14 18.69
CA THR A 30 -2.57 2.85 19.05
C THR A 30 -1.58 3.85 18.48
N ASP A 31 -1.91 4.50 17.37
CA ASP A 31 -1.06 5.41 16.64
C ASP A 31 -1.92 6.41 15.85
N GLU A 32 -2.33 7.50 16.54
CA GLU A 32 -3.21 8.53 15.98
C GLU A 32 -2.57 9.24 14.77
N GLU A 33 -1.25 9.46 14.80
CA GLU A 33 -0.53 10.13 13.70
C GLU A 33 -0.61 9.30 12.42
N SER A 34 -0.25 8.01 12.48
CA SER A 34 -0.39 7.09 11.34
C SER A 34 -1.84 6.96 10.88
N ALA A 35 -2.82 6.99 11.79
CA ALA A 35 -4.24 6.96 11.43
C ALA A 35 -4.65 8.18 10.61
N ARG A 36 -4.20 9.38 11.02
CA ARG A 36 -4.47 10.63 10.32
C ARG A 36 -3.85 10.67 8.94
N GLU A 37 -2.55 10.32 8.84
CA GLU A 37 -1.85 10.24 7.56
C GLU A 37 -2.53 9.27 6.58
N CYS A 38 -2.90 8.07 7.05
CA CYS A 38 -3.63 7.10 6.24
C CYS A 38 -4.98 7.64 5.75
N ASN A 39 -5.71 8.39 6.60
CA ASN A 39 -6.99 8.98 6.21
C ASN A 39 -6.81 10.06 5.14
N GLU A 40 -5.82 10.93 5.29
CA GLU A 40 -5.49 11.97 4.32
C GLU A 40 -5.14 11.36 2.95
N GLU A 41 -4.28 10.35 2.93
CA GLU A 41 -3.91 9.61 1.70
C GLU A 41 -5.10 8.87 1.08
N ASN A 42 -5.95 8.24 1.90
CA ASN A 42 -7.19 7.59 1.43
C ASN A 42 -8.08 8.60 0.70
N MET A 43 -8.33 9.75 1.32
CA MET A 43 -9.17 10.80 0.75
C MET A 43 -8.54 11.41 -0.52
N LEU A 44 -7.22 11.56 -0.54
CA LEU A 44 -6.50 12.06 -1.70
C LEU A 44 -6.60 11.07 -2.88
N LEU A 45 -6.33 9.79 -2.66
CA LEU A 45 -6.40 8.76 -3.71
C LEU A 45 -7.80 8.61 -4.29
N ARG A 46 -8.85 8.69 -3.47
CA ARG A 46 -10.24 8.73 -3.95
C ARG A 46 -10.49 9.88 -4.92
N LYS A 47 -9.82 11.00 -4.72
CA LYS A 47 -9.97 12.20 -5.56
C LYS A 47 -9.13 12.12 -6.85
N ILE A 48 -7.83 11.78 -6.73
CA ILE A 48 -6.90 11.86 -7.87
C ILE A 48 -6.82 10.57 -8.68
N ALA A 49 -7.14 9.43 -8.06
CA ALA A 49 -7.05 8.10 -8.66
C ALA A 49 -8.38 7.31 -8.53
N SER A 50 -9.52 8.00 -8.59
CA SER A 50 -10.86 7.41 -8.44
C SER A 50 -11.11 6.20 -9.35
N HIS A 51 -10.52 6.19 -10.54
CA HIS A 51 -10.60 5.08 -11.50
C HIS A 51 -9.87 3.80 -11.04
N CYS A 52 -9.04 3.89 -10.00
CA CYS A 52 -8.35 2.75 -9.38
C CYS A 52 -8.99 2.33 -8.05
N VAL A 53 -9.94 3.10 -7.52
CA VAL A 53 -10.53 2.91 -6.20
C VAL A 53 -11.97 2.40 -6.32
N GLU A 54 -12.31 1.41 -5.52
CA GLU A 54 -13.67 0.96 -5.29
C GLU A 54 -14.10 1.34 -3.87
N GLU A 55 -15.15 2.17 -3.78
CA GLU A 55 -15.69 2.68 -2.52
C GLU A 55 -16.59 1.62 -1.86
N THR A 56 -15.96 0.64 -1.21
CA THR A 56 -16.67 -0.49 -0.59
C THR A 56 -17.12 -0.18 0.83
N ASP A 57 -16.57 0.86 1.47
CA ASP A 57 -16.53 1.00 2.93
C ASP A 57 -15.91 -0.22 3.63
N GLY A 58 -15.82 -0.17 4.94
CA GLY A 58 -15.30 -1.26 5.76
C GLY A 58 -16.11 -1.43 7.04
N LEU A 59 -16.08 -2.62 7.59
CA LEU A 59 -16.67 -2.96 8.89
C LEU A 59 -15.57 -3.42 9.85
N PHE A 60 -15.53 -2.80 11.02
CA PHE A 60 -14.86 -3.37 12.19
C PHE A 60 -15.90 -4.10 13.01
N ILE A 61 -15.84 -5.43 12.98
CA ILE A 61 -16.81 -6.29 13.63
C ILE A 61 -16.36 -6.69 15.03
N THR A 62 -17.32 -6.83 15.95
CA THR A 62 -17.12 -7.37 17.30
C THR A 62 -17.84 -8.71 17.40
N LEU A 63 -17.13 -9.75 17.80
CA LEU A 63 -17.64 -11.10 18.01
C LEU A 63 -17.93 -11.35 19.49
N PRO A 64 -18.67 -12.42 19.88
CA PRO A 64 -19.00 -12.69 21.26
C PRO A 64 -17.82 -12.81 22.23
N ASP A 65 -16.64 -13.17 21.72
CA ASP A 65 -15.39 -13.31 22.51
C ASP A 65 -14.62 -11.99 22.64
N ASP A 66 -15.08 -10.92 21.96
CA ASP A 66 -14.45 -9.60 21.99
C ASP A 66 -15.12 -8.70 23.04
N ASP A 67 -14.43 -7.62 23.43
CA ASP A 67 -14.99 -6.61 24.31
C ASP A 67 -15.83 -5.59 23.54
N LEU A 68 -17.15 -5.68 23.64
CA LEU A 68 -18.06 -4.72 22.98
C LEU A 68 -17.86 -3.27 23.47
N ALA A 69 -17.40 -3.06 24.71
CA ALA A 69 -17.14 -1.73 25.23
C ALA A 69 -15.98 -1.03 24.52
N TYR A 70 -15.10 -1.80 23.87
CA TYR A 70 -14.01 -1.25 23.05
C TYR A 70 -14.50 -0.39 21.89
N GLN A 71 -15.72 -0.61 21.37
CA GLN A 71 -16.27 0.17 20.27
C GLN A 71 -16.31 1.67 20.56
N ALA A 72 -16.70 2.05 21.78
CA ALA A 72 -16.77 3.47 22.15
C ALA A 72 -15.37 4.12 22.07
N LYS A 73 -14.36 3.48 22.64
CA LYS A 73 -12.96 3.94 22.56
C LYS A 73 -12.45 3.99 21.11
N PHE A 74 -12.80 3.00 20.31
CA PHE A 74 -12.41 2.95 18.90
C PHE A 74 -13.01 4.10 18.09
N VAL A 75 -14.30 4.38 18.26
CA VAL A 75 -15.00 5.50 17.58
C VAL A 75 -14.45 6.84 18.03
N GLU A 76 -14.18 7.03 19.32
CA GLU A 76 -13.56 8.24 19.85
C GLU A 76 -12.18 8.47 19.21
N ALA A 77 -11.33 7.45 19.16
CA ALA A 77 -10.02 7.52 18.55
C ALA A 77 -10.08 7.80 17.03
N CYS A 78 -11.01 7.16 16.31
CA CYS A 78 -11.25 7.45 14.89
C CYS A 78 -11.64 8.92 14.70
N THR A 79 -12.54 9.44 15.54
CA THR A 79 -12.99 10.84 15.48
C THR A 79 -11.84 11.81 15.73
N ALA A 80 -10.97 11.51 16.70
CA ALA A 80 -9.77 12.32 16.99
C ALA A 80 -8.81 12.36 15.78
N ALA A 81 -8.68 11.24 15.06
CA ALA A 81 -7.88 11.14 13.84
C ALA A 81 -8.59 11.70 12.57
N GLY A 82 -9.81 12.24 12.69
CA GLY A 82 -10.59 12.77 11.58
C GLY A 82 -11.23 11.70 10.69
N ILE A 83 -11.34 10.46 11.18
CA ILE A 83 -11.91 9.32 10.45
C ILE A 83 -13.39 9.18 10.82
N ARG A 84 -14.27 9.12 9.82
CA ARG A 84 -15.68 8.78 10.04
C ARG A 84 -15.79 7.35 10.56
N ALA A 85 -16.48 7.17 11.69
CA ALA A 85 -16.72 5.88 12.30
C ALA A 85 -18.12 5.82 12.87
N ASP A 86 -19.00 5.05 12.25
CA ASP A 86 -20.41 4.95 12.59
C ASP A 86 -20.71 3.60 13.23
N ILE A 87 -21.17 3.59 14.49
CA ILE A 87 -21.69 2.36 15.10
C ILE A 87 -23.00 2.00 14.40
N ILE A 88 -23.08 0.80 13.89
CA ILE A 88 -24.28 0.27 13.22
C ILE A 88 -24.82 -0.98 13.91
N ASP A 89 -26.12 -1.20 13.77
CA ASP A 89 -26.76 -2.39 14.33
C ASP A 89 -26.21 -3.67 13.64
N PRO A 90 -25.99 -4.79 14.39
CA PRO A 90 -25.58 -6.05 13.80
C PRO A 90 -26.46 -6.59 12.66
N LYS A 91 -27.77 -6.25 12.68
CA LYS A 91 -28.67 -6.64 11.58
C LYS A 91 -28.39 -5.80 10.33
N GLU A 92 -28.13 -4.51 10.50
CA GLU A 92 -27.74 -3.63 9.40
C GLU A 92 -26.42 -4.08 8.79
N ALA A 93 -25.41 -4.40 9.62
CA ALA A 93 -24.15 -4.94 9.16
C ALA A 93 -24.32 -6.21 8.29
N LYS A 94 -25.22 -7.11 8.67
CA LYS A 94 -25.56 -8.33 7.90
C LYS A 94 -26.31 -8.05 6.60
N ILE A 95 -27.02 -6.94 6.51
CA ILE A 95 -27.69 -6.51 5.27
C ILE A 95 -26.64 -5.93 4.31
N LEU A 96 -25.73 -5.10 4.82
CA LEU A 96 -24.66 -4.49 4.02
C LEU A 96 -23.64 -5.52 3.54
N GLU A 97 -23.31 -6.49 4.41
CA GLU A 97 -22.35 -7.55 4.13
C GLU A 97 -22.90 -8.91 4.56
N PRO A 98 -23.62 -9.62 3.66
CA PRO A 98 -24.21 -10.92 3.99
C PRO A 98 -23.20 -12.02 4.33
N ALA A 99 -21.94 -11.87 3.86
CA ALA A 99 -20.85 -12.82 4.12
C ALA A 99 -20.18 -12.63 5.50
N VAL A 100 -20.59 -11.60 6.25
CA VAL A 100 -20.02 -11.35 7.59
C VAL A 100 -20.38 -12.48 8.56
N ASN A 101 -19.54 -12.72 9.55
CA ASN A 101 -19.80 -13.74 10.59
C ASN A 101 -21.20 -13.53 11.21
N PRO A 102 -22.11 -14.52 11.14
CA PRO A 102 -23.48 -14.38 11.63
C PRO A 102 -23.58 -14.16 13.15
N SER A 103 -22.53 -14.48 13.91
CA SER A 103 -22.49 -14.33 15.37
C SER A 103 -22.01 -12.96 15.81
N LEU A 104 -21.77 -11.99 14.88
CA LEU A 104 -21.33 -10.66 15.31
C LEU A 104 -22.34 -10.02 16.28
N ILE A 105 -21.81 -9.34 17.30
CA ILE A 105 -22.56 -8.64 18.33
C ILE A 105 -22.48 -7.12 18.22
N GLY A 106 -21.58 -6.61 17.37
CA GLY A 106 -21.42 -5.20 17.09
C GLY A 106 -20.66 -4.95 15.80
N ALA A 107 -20.82 -3.77 15.21
CA ALA A 107 -20.07 -3.34 14.05
C ALA A 107 -19.87 -1.82 14.04
N VAL A 108 -18.72 -1.38 13.54
CA VAL A 108 -18.43 0.03 13.23
C VAL A 108 -18.11 0.15 11.75
N ARG A 109 -18.84 1.00 11.04
CA ARG A 109 -18.59 1.30 9.63
C ARG A 109 -17.57 2.43 9.49
N VAL A 110 -16.58 2.22 8.63
CA VAL A 110 -15.49 3.16 8.36
C VAL A 110 -15.31 3.33 6.85
N PRO A 111 -14.68 4.44 6.38
CA PRO A 111 -14.48 4.70 4.95
C PRO A 111 -13.25 3.95 4.39
N ASP A 112 -13.14 2.65 4.64
CA ASP A 112 -12.19 1.81 3.94
C ASP A 112 -12.63 1.61 2.48
N GLY A 113 -11.75 1.11 1.64
CA GLY A 113 -12.04 0.83 0.24
C GLY A 113 -11.13 -0.26 -0.30
N ALA A 114 -11.32 -0.60 -1.57
CA ALA A 114 -10.38 -1.41 -2.33
C ALA A 114 -9.67 -0.55 -3.37
N VAL A 115 -8.42 -0.88 -3.65
CA VAL A 115 -7.62 -0.23 -4.69
C VAL A 115 -7.01 -1.29 -5.60
N ASP A 116 -7.04 -1.05 -6.90
CA ASP A 116 -6.30 -1.86 -7.86
C ASP A 116 -4.85 -1.35 -7.92
N PRO A 117 -3.89 -2.05 -7.30
CA PRO A 117 -2.50 -1.61 -7.25
C PRO A 117 -1.81 -1.64 -8.62
N PHE A 118 -2.27 -2.52 -9.51
CA PHE A 118 -1.72 -2.61 -10.87
C PHE A 118 -2.14 -1.40 -11.70
N ARG A 119 -3.43 -1.05 -11.67
CA ARG A 119 -3.93 0.14 -12.36
C ARG A 119 -3.34 1.43 -11.80
N LEU A 120 -3.25 1.54 -10.47
CA LEU A 120 -2.66 2.71 -9.82
C LEU A 120 -1.19 2.89 -10.21
N THR A 121 -0.40 1.81 -10.21
CA THR A 121 1.00 1.86 -10.64
C THR A 121 1.14 2.28 -12.11
N MET A 122 0.32 1.70 -12.98
CA MET A 122 0.35 2.05 -14.40
C MET A 122 -0.12 3.47 -14.68
N ALA A 123 -1.12 3.95 -13.94
CA ALA A 123 -1.56 5.35 -14.04
C ALA A 123 -0.44 6.33 -13.68
N ASN A 124 0.26 6.09 -12.56
CA ASN A 124 1.42 6.89 -12.17
C ASN A 124 2.56 6.82 -13.20
N ALA A 125 2.84 5.63 -13.74
CA ALA A 125 3.88 5.45 -14.77
C ALA A 125 3.54 6.19 -16.06
N LEU A 126 2.28 6.16 -16.49
CA LEU A 126 1.81 6.89 -17.69
C LEU A 126 1.84 8.40 -17.47
N ASP A 127 1.40 8.87 -16.31
CA ASP A 127 1.44 10.30 -15.97
C ASP A 127 2.89 10.81 -15.93
N ALA A 128 3.79 10.06 -15.30
CA ALA A 128 5.22 10.38 -15.28
C ALA A 128 5.80 10.48 -16.73
N LYS A 129 5.42 9.56 -17.62
CA LYS A 129 5.86 9.60 -19.04
C LYS A 129 5.32 10.81 -19.77
N ILE A 130 4.07 11.21 -19.54
CA ILE A 130 3.48 12.43 -20.11
C ILE A 130 4.29 13.67 -19.69
N HIS A 131 4.83 13.65 -18.45
CA HIS A 131 5.68 14.71 -17.91
C HIS A 131 7.17 14.51 -18.20
N GLY A 132 7.53 13.68 -19.18
CA GLY A 132 8.90 13.53 -19.69
C GLY A 132 9.77 12.56 -18.90
N ALA A 133 9.22 11.72 -18.07
CA ALA A 133 9.98 10.63 -17.45
C ALA A 133 10.12 9.43 -18.42
N GLU A 134 11.20 8.69 -18.27
CA GLU A 134 11.43 7.42 -18.94
C GLU A 134 11.34 6.27 -17.94
N LEU A 135 10.70 5.18 -18.32
CA LEU A 135 10.61 3.94 -17.54
C LEU A 135 11.20 2.79 -18.34
N LEU A 136 12.24 2.18 -17.81
CA LEU A 136 12.88 0.99 -18.35
C LEU A 136 12.62 -0.19 -17.46
N THR A 137 11.74 -1.09 -17.88
CA THR A 137 11.51 -2.40 -17.25
C THR A 137 12.58 -3.40 -17.69
N TYR A 138 12.78 -4.46 -16.90
CA TYR A 138 13.82 -5.50 -17.11
C TYR A 138 15.25 -4.95 -17.09
N HIS A 139 15.48 -3.86 -16.33
CA HIS A 139 16.78 -3.25 -16.11
C HIS A 139 17.16 -3.34 -14.63
N GLU A 140 17.96 -4.34 -14.27
CA GLU A 140 18.42 -4.56 -12.91
C GLU A 140 19.65 -3.71 -12.60
N VAL A 141 19.57 -2.86 -11.58
CA VAL A 141 20.74 -2.11 -11.09
C VAL A 141 21.74 -3.08 -10.43
N THR A 142 22.82 -3.36 -11.13
CA THR A 142 23.86 -4.29 -10.68
C THR A 142 24.97 -3.58 -9.90
N ASN A 143 25.24 -2.30 -10.18
CA ASN A 143 26.28 -1.53 -9.49
C ASN A 143 25.95 -0.04 -9.44
N LEU A 144 26.63 0.70 -8.54
CA LEU A 144 26.65 2.16 -8.52
C LEU A 144 27.94 2.68 -9.13
N ILE A 145 27.86 3.75 -9.90
CA ILE A 145 29.02 4.49 -10.42
C ILE A 145 29.38 5.53 -9.38
N ILE A 146 30.53 5.31 -8.71
CA ILE A 146 30.95 6.16 -7.58
C ILE A 146 32.35 6.71 -7.89
N GLU A 147 32.50 8.03 -7.78
CA GLU A 147 33.78 8.72 -7.88
C GLU A 147 33.93 9.69 -6.71
N ASN A 148 35.07 9.64 -6.03
CA ASN A 148 35.40 10.47 -4.86
C ASN A 148 34.30 10.46 -3.76
N GLY A 149 33.65 9.30 -3.56
CA GLY A 149 32.58 9.16 -2.57
C GLY A 149 31.22 9.71 -3.00
N VAL A 150 31.07 10.15 -4.24
CA VAL A 150 29.82 10.68 -4.82
C VAL A 150 29.25 9.67 -5.81
N VAL A 151 27.96 9.35 -5.68
CA VAL A 151 27.21 8.54 -6.66
C VAL A 151 26.89 9.39 -7.88
N LEU A 152 27.44 9.02 -9.02
CA LEU A 152 27.25 9.70 -10.31
C LEU A 152 26.21 9.01 -11.19
N GLY A 153 25.79 7.80 -10.82
CA GLY A 153 24.84 7.03 -11.61
C GLY A 153 24.85 5.56 -11.25
N VAL A 154 24.33 4.74 -12.16
CA VAL A 154 24.20 3.29 -11.95
C VAL A 154 24.63 2.50 -13.19
N GLU A 155 25.07 1.26 -12.97
CA GLU A 155 25.16 0.23 -14.01
C GLU A 155 23.95 -0.68 -13.89
N ALA A 156 23.27 -0.92 -14.99
CA ALA A 156 22.11 -1.80 -15.02
C ALA A 156 22.24 -2.87 -16.13
N LEU A 157 21.91 -4.10 -15.75
CA LEU A 157 21.79 -5.23 -16.68
C LEU A 157 20.42 -5.19 -17.35
N ASP A 158 20.41 -5.07 -18.65
CA ASP A 158 19.22 -5.30 -19.47
C ASP A 158 18.97 -6.80 -19.58
N HIS A 159 17.94 -7.31 -18.91
CA HIS A 159 17.64 -8.74 -18.91
C HIS A 159 17.20 -9.29 -20.27
N LYS A 160 16.80 -8.43 -21.20
CA LYS A 160 16.39 -8.81 -22.58
C LYS A 160 17.60 -8.98 -23.49
N THR A 161 18.49 -7.98 -23.48
CA THR A 161 19.69 -8.00 -24.37
C THR A 161 20.91 -8.63 -23.72
N LYS A 162 20.91 -8.80 -22.38
CA LYS A 162 22.05 -9.25 -21.56
C LYS A 162 23.24 -8.27 -21.57
N GLU A 163 23.01 -7.03 -21.96
CA GLU A 163 24.01 -5.98 -21.93
C GLU A 163 23.96 -5.20 -20.64
N VAL A 164 25.10 -4.75 -20.16
CA VAL A 164 25.21 -3.80 -19.05
C VAL A 164 25.29 -2.40 -19.61
N LYS A 165 24.37 -1.54 -19.17
CA LYS A 165 24.28 -0.13 -19.59
C LYS A 165 24.60 0.78 -18.40
N LYS A 166 25.20 1.95 -18.70
CA LYS A 166 25.50 2.98 -17.71
C LYS A 166 24.53 4.14 -17.83
N PHE A 167 23.99 4.56 -16.71
CA PHE A 167 23.09 5.71 -16.62
C PHE A 167 23.65 6.70 -15.61
N TYR A 168 23.80 7.96 -16.00
CA TYR A 168 24.33 9.02 -15.19
C TYR A 168 23.24 10.00 -14.74
N ALA A 169 23.28 10.47 -13.52
CA ALA A 169 22.33 11.42 -12.97
C ALA A 169 22.95 12.23 -11.82
N ASN A 170 22.47 13.45 -11.64
CA ASN A 170 22.89 14.29 -10.50
C ASN A 170 22.42 13.74 -9.14
N ILE A 171 21.30 13.04 -9.12
CA ILE A 171 20.71 12.42 -7.93
C ILE A 171 20.25 11.00 -8.30
N THR A 172 20.63 10.03 -7.48
CA THR A 172 20.17 8.65 -7.57
C THR A 172 19.29 8.33 -6.37
N ILE A 173 18.04 7.97 -6.60
CA ILE A 173 17.07 7.62 -5.56
C ILE A 173 16.94 6.10 -5.49
N ASN A 174 17.22 5.53 -4.32
CA ASN A 174 17.03 4.11 -4.08
C ASN A 174 15.58 3.84 -3.63
N ALA A 175 14.75 3.38 -4.55
CA ALA A 175 13.34 3.01 -4.33
C ALA A 175 13.12 1.49 -4.46
N ALA A 176 14.15 0.66 -4.22
CA ALA A 176 14.14 -0.79 -4.46
C ALA A 176 13.37 -1.61 -3.41
N GLY A 177 12.53 -0.96 -2.57
CA GLY A 177 11.67 -1.65 -1.61
C GLY A 177 12.46 -2.57 -0.67
N ILE A 178 12.04 -3.84 -0.55
CA ILE A 178 12.72 -4.83 0.32
C ILE A 178 14.15 -5.16 -0.12
N TRP A 179 14.55 -4.81 -1.34
CA TRP A 179 15.93 -4.96 -1.86
C TRP A 179 16.75 -3.68 -1.72
N GLY A 180 16.18 -2.63 -1.10
CA GLY A 180 16.87 -1.34 -0.95
C GLY A 180 18.19 -1.43 -0.19
N HIS A 181 18.32 -2.35 0.77
CA HIS A 181 19.58 -2.62 1.47
C HIS A 181 20.68 -3.10 0.52
N ASN A 182 20.37 -3.98 -0.45
CA ASN A 182 21.36 -4.49 -1.42
C ASN A 182 21.89 -3.36 -2.31
N VAL A 183 21.06 -2.38 -2.65
CA VAL A 183 21.49 -1.20 -3.42
C VAL A 183 22.33 -0.27 -2.56
N ALA A 184 21.95 -0.04 -1.30
CA ALA A 184 22.68 0.82 -0.36
C ALA A 184 24.07 0.25 -0.03
N GLU A 185 24.20 -1.06 0.13
CA GLU A 185 25.48 -1.73 0.37
C GLU A 185 26.51 -1.45 -0.74
N LYS A 186 26.06 -1.27 -1.98
CA LYS A 186 26.94 -0.92 -3.12
C LYS A 186 27.55 0.49 -2.96
N ALA A 187 26.95 1.33 -2.14
CA ALA A 187 27.50 2.64 -1.74
C ALA A 187 28.26 2.57 -0.41
N GLY A 188 28.46 1.39 0.16
CA GLY A 188 29.06 1.24 1.50
C GLY A 188 28.15 1.70 2.65
N VAL A 189 26.84 1.86 2.38
CA VAL A 189 25.84 2.31 3.37
C VAL A 189 25.07 1.10 3.89
N ALA A 190 25.17 0.85 5.19
CA ALA A 190 24.39 -0.18 5.85
C ALA A 190 22.98 0.32 6.18
N VAL A 191 21.98 -0.30 5.61
CA VAL A 191 20.57 -0.03 5.93
C VAL A 191 20.00 -1.23 6.69
N LYS A 192 19.54 -0.96 7.92
CA LYS A 192 18.92 -1.99 8.76
C LYS A 192 17.49 -2.24 8.31
N MET A 193 17.22 -3.43 7.81
CA MET A 193 15.89 -3.85 7.34
C MET A 193 15.32 -4.95 8.24
N PHE A 194 14.00 -4.89 8.47
CA PHE A 194 13.25 -5.90 9.22
C PHE A 194 12.12 -6.42 8.33
N PRO A 195 12.41 -7.31 7.37
CA PRO A 195 11.41 -7.82 6.46
C PRO A 195 10.38 -8.66 7.21
N ALA A 196 9.09 -8.37 6.98
CA ALA A 196 7.98 -9.17 7.45
C ALA A 196 7.29 -9.87 6.28
N LYS A 197 6.83 -11.10 6.50
CA LYS A 197 6.11 -11.90 5.50
C LYS A 197 4.67 -12.09 5.94
N GLY A 198 3.72 -11.66 5.10
CA GLY A 198 2.30 -11.98 5.18
C GLY A 198 1.91 -13.04 4.16
N ALA A 199 0.93 -13.88 4.49
CA ALA A 199 0.28 -14.77 3.54
C ALA A 199 -1.01 -14.14 3.03
N LEU A 200 -1.23 -14.20 1.72
CA LEU A 200 -2.47 -13.78 1.06
C LEU A 200 -3.16 -15.01 0.49
N LEU A 201 -4.45 -15.13 0.75
CA LEU A 201 -5.31 -16.13 0.11
C LEU A 201 -6.04 -15.46 -1.06
N VAL A 202 -5.87 -16.01 -2.25
CA VAL A 202 -6.53 -15.52 -3.45
C VAL A 202 -7.70 -16.44 -3.77
N TYR A 203 -8.90 -15.88 -3.80
CA TYR A 203 -10.12 -16.58 -4.16
C TYR A 203 -10.47 -16.35 -5.63
N GLY A 204 -11.03 -17.35 -6.30
CA GLY A 204 -11.44 -17.26 -7.70
C GLY A 204 -12.70 -16.42 -7.94
N HIS A 205 -13.32 -15.93 -6.89
CA HIS A 205 -14.51 -15.06 -6.94
C HIS A 205 -14.51 -14.12 -5.74
N ARG A 206 -15.29 -13.05 -5.82
CA ARG A 206 -15.47 -12.11 -4.70
C ARG A 206 -16.24 -12.80 -3.57
N VAL A 207 -15.67 -12.79 -2.37
CA VAL A 207 -16.23 -13.42 -1.17
C VAL A 207 -17.12 -12.46 -0.39
N ASN A 208 -16.76 -11.19 -0.33
CA ASN A 208 -17.42 -10.13 0.44
C ASN A 208 -17.44 -8.82 -0.33
N ASN A 209 -18.38 -7.94 -0.01
CA ASN A 209 -18.55 -6.64 -0.67
C ASN A 209 -17.78 -5.52 0.02
N MET A 210 -17.62 -5.62 1.33
CA MET A 210 -16.97 -4.63 2.18
C MET A 210 -15.63 -5.14 2.70
N VAL A 211 -14.75 -4.22 3.11
CA VAL A 211 -13.53 -4.58 3.86
C VAL A 211 -13.94 -5.00 5.27
N ILE A 212 -13.54 -6.20 5.70
CA ILE A 212 -13.87 -6.71 7.03
C ILE A 212 -12.63 -6.75 7.90
N ASN A 213 -12.70 -6.08 9.03
CA ASN A 213 -11.72 -6.11 10.10
C ASN A 213 -12.39 -6.61 11.39
N ARG A 214 -11.59 -7.14 12.33
CA ARG A 214 -12.04 -7.50 13.68
C ARG A 214 -11.52 -6.46 14.67
N CYS A 215 -12.37 -6.02 15.56
CA CYS A 215 -11.99 -5.18 16.71
C CYS A 215 -11.25 -6.00 17.76
#